data_c0935088fe30df15ea0c449cf6da580c
#
_entry.id   c0935088fe30df15ea0c449cf6da580c
#
_cell.length_a   1.000
_cell.length_b   1.000
_cell.length_c   1.000
_cell.angle_alpha   90.00
_cell.angle_beta   90.00
_cell.angle_gamma   90.00
#
_symmetry.space_group_name_H-M   'P 1'
#
loop_
_entity.id
_entity.type
_entity.pdbx_description
1 polymer ?
#
loop_
_entity_poly.entity_id
_entity_poly.type
_entity_poly.pdbx_seq_one_letter_code
_entity_poly.pdbx_strand_id
1 'polypeptide(L)'
;RPYTKPPLSILAPPEEMLEDTEWMEEQGEHLVEALSHFQVQAQVESIVQGPAVTQFEITGGHGTKVSKVRNLSDDIQLALAARDIRIDAPIPGKRSIGIEIPNRVSRPVRLSEVTNSERFQNSDSPLEAALGLDLNGNPVTLDLRKMPHGLIAGATGSGKSVCINSILV
;
A
#
# COMPACT_ATOMS: atom_id res chain seq x y z
N ARG A 1 -42.08 -9.15 3.47
CA ARG A 1 -41.11 -10.24 3.39
C ARG A 1 -39.90 -9.85 4.21
N PRO A 2 -39.35 -10.74 5.05
CA PRO A 2 -38.13 -10.44 5.76
C PRO A 2 -36.98 -10.22 4.75
N TYR A 3 -36.15 -9.22 5.00
CA TYR A 3 -34.96 -8.95 4.18
C TYR A 3 -33.94 -10.09 4.35
N THR A 4 -33.47 -10.63 3.23
CA THR A 4 -32.40 -11.64 3.22
C THR A 4 -31.14 -10.99 2.65
N LYS A 5 -30.06 -11.01 3.42
CA LYS A 5 -28.76 -10.48 2.96
C LYS A 5 -28.26 -11.29 1.76
N PRO A 6 -27.66 -10.64 0.75
CA PRO A 6 -27.00 -11.37 -0.33
C PRO A 6 -25.85 -12.21 0.24
N PRO A 7 -25.65 -13.43 -0.29
CA PRO A 7 -24.54 -14.27 0.17
C PRO A 7 -23.21 -13.72 -0.31
N LEU A 8 -22.15 -13.80 0.52
CA LEU A 8 -20.81 -13.36 0.16
C LEU A 8 -20.22 -14.14 -1.02
N SER A 9 -20.76 -15.31 -1.34
CA SER A 9 -20.35 -16.14 -2.47
C SER A 9 -20.58 -15.52 -3.85
N ILE A 10 -21.34 -14.42 -3.94
CA ILE A 10 -21.50 -13.68 -5.19
C ILE A 10 -20.30 -12.81 -5.52
N LEU A 11 -19.43 -12.54 -4.55
CA LEU A 11 -18.24 -11.75 -4.75
C LEU A 11 -17.19 -12.52 -5.56
N ALA A 12 -16.50 -11.83 -6.46
CA ALA A 12 -15.39 -12.42 -7.18
C ALA A 12 -14.31 -12.94 -6.21
N PRO A 13 -13.75 -14.13 -6.47
CA PRO A 13 -12.73 -14.69 -5.60
C PRO A 13 -11.45 -13.84 -5.63
N PRO A 14 -10.61 -13.95 -4.58
CA PRO A 14 -9.28 -13.32 -4.57
C PRO A 14 -8.44 -13.77 -5.76
N GLU A 15 -7.59 -12.88 -6.23
CA GLU A 15 -6.54 -13.20 -7.20
C GLU A 15 -5.23 -13.42 -6.48
N GLU A 16 -4.48 -14.44 -6.90
CA GLU A 16 -3.15 -14.69 -6.35
C GLU A 16 -2.18 -13.59 -6.81
N MET A 17 -1.32 -13.17 -5.89
CA MET A 17 -0.23 -12.27 -6.21
C MET A 17 0.98 -13.07 -6.68
N LEU A 18 1.44 -12.77 -7.89
CA LEU A 18 2.72 -13.30 -8.38
C LEU A 18 3.84 -12.40 -7.84
N GLU A 19 4.73 -13.00 -7.08
CA GLU A 19 5.91 -12.31 -6.58
C GLU A 19 6.90 -12.04 -7.71
N ASP A 20 7.25 -10.77 -7.91
CA ASP A 20 8.17 -10.32 -8.98
C ASP A 20 9.57 -10.08 -8.39
N THR A 21 10.17 -11.14 -7.88
CA THR A 21 11.42 -11.10 -7.11
C THR A 21 12.56 -10.47 -7.90
N GLU A 22 12.74 -10.87 -9.17
CA GLU A 22 13.80 -10.34 -10.04
C GLU A 22 13.66 -8.83 -10.23
N TRP A 23 12.45 -8.35 -10.52
CA TRP A 23 12.17 -6.91 -10.66
C TRP A 23 12.43 -6.16 -9.34
N MET A 24 12.05 -6.74 -8.20
CA MET A 24 12.27 -6.12 -6.89
C MET A 24 13.75 -5.98 -6.57
N GLU A 25 14.54 -7.02 -6.82
CA GLU A 25 15.99 -6.99 -6.61
C GLU A 25 16.66 -5.95 -7.51
N GLU A 26 16.32 -5.94 -8.80
CA GLU A 26 16.83 -4.97 -9.77
C GLU A 26 16.49 -3.53 -9.36
N GLN A 27 15.25 -3.26 -8.96
CA GLN A 27 14.85 -1.93 -8.49
C GLN A 27 15.57 -1.54 -7.20
N GLY A 28 15.80 -2.46 -6.29
CA GLY A 28 16.59 -2.22 -5.08
C GLY A 28 18.02 -1.82 -5.39
N GLU A 29 18.66 -2.47 -6.32
CA GLU A 29 20.02 -2.14 -6.79
C GLU A 29 20.06 -0.75 -7.46
N HIS A 30 19.12 -0.47 -8.36
CA HIS A 30 19.01 0.84 -9.01
C HIS A 30 18.77 1.96 -8.01
N LEU A 31 17.97 1.71 -6.96
CA LEU A 31 17.72 2.68 -5.90
C LEU A 31 18.99 3.02 -5.13
N VAL A 32 19.75 2.02 -4.72
CA VAL A 32 21.02 2.20 -4.00
C VAL A 32 22.03 2.91 -4.88
N GLU A 33 22.14 2.54 -6.14
CA GLU A 33 23.03 3.19 -7.11
C GLU A 33 22.65 4.65 -7.32
N ALA A 34 21.37 4.95 -7.53
CA ALA A 34 20.90 6.33 -7.70
C ALA A 34 21.21 7.19 -6.50
N LEU A 35 20.98 6.70 -5.29
CA LEU A 35 21.33 7.40 -4.06
C LEU A 35 22.82 7.64 -3.92
N SER A 36 23.65 6.68 -4.33
CA SER A 36 25.11 6.81 -4.28
C SER A 36 25.63 7.93 -5.19
N HIS A 37 25.02 8.18 -6.33
CA HIS A 37 25.34 9.31 -7.23
C HIS A 37 25.12 10.67 -6.57
N PHE A 38 24.20 10.75 -5.61
CA PHE A 38 23.94 11.95 -4.80
C PHE A 38 24.64 11.91 -3.44
N GLN A 39 25.65 11.06 -3.29
CA GLN A 39 26.46 10.92 -2.08
C GLN A 39 25.65 10.49 -0.84
N VAL A 40 24.60 9.72 -1.07
CA VAL A 40 23.82 9.04 -0.04
C VAL A 40 24.20 7.57 -0.06
N GLN A 41 24.91 7.13 0.99
CA GLN A 41 25.21 5.72 1.19
C GLN A 41 24.01 5.06 1.87
N ALA A 42 23.36 4.16 1.17
CA ALA A 42 22.16 3.48 1.65
C ALA A 42 22.27 1.98 1.42
N GLN A 43 21.56 1.22 2.27
CA GLN A 43 21.41 -0.23 2.14
C GLN A 43 19.93 -0.56 2.18
N VAL A 44 19.53 -1.53 1.37
CA VAL A 44 18.18 -2.10 1.43
C VAL A 44 18.12 -3.13 2.56
N GLU A 45 17.34 -2.83 3.58
CA GLU A 45 17.13 -3.72 4.73
C GLU A 45 16.04 -4.75 4.48
N SER A 46 14.97 -4.33 3.81
CA SER A 46 13.86 -5.22 3.45
C SER A 46 13.09 -4.69 2.25
N ILE A 47 12.40 -5.59 1.58
CA ILE A 47 11.51 -5.30 0.46
C ILE A 47 10.18 -5.97 0.75
N VAL A 48 9.09 -5.20 0.75
CA VAL A 48 7.73 -5.69 0.96
C VAL A 48 6.89 -5.38 -0.26
N GLN A 49 6.45 -6.41 -0.97
CA GLN A 49 5.56 -6.25 -2.11
C GLN A 49 4.10 -6.29 -1.65
N GLY A 50 3.39 -5.19 -1.87
CA GLY A 50 1.95 -5.10 -1.75
C GLY A 50 1.24 -5.33 -3.09
N PRO A 51 -0.12 -5.27 -3.12
CA PRO A 51 -0.88 -5.52 -4.35
C PRO A 51 -0.63 -4.49 -5.47
N ALA A 52 -0.35 -3.24 -5.11
CA ALA A 52 -0.18 -2.12 -6.06
C ALA A 52 1.22 -1.50 -6.02
N VAL A 53 1.85 -1.50 -4.86
CA VAL A 53 3.16 -0.87 -4.63
C VAL A 53 4.09 -1.82 -3.89
N THR A 54 5.40 -1.61 -4.08
CA THR A 54 6.46 -2.29 -3.34
C THR A 54 7.19 -1.26 -2.49
N GLN A 55 7.37 -1.53 -1.20
CA GLN A 55 8.13 -0.70 -0.29
C GLN A 55 9.54 -1.24 -0.12
N PHE A 56 10.52 -0.37 -0.38
CA PHE A 56 11.93 -0.60 -0.09
C PHE A 56 12.26 0.11 1.22
N GLU A 57 12.64 -0.65 2.23
CA GLU A 57 13.13 -0.10 3.49
C GLU A 57 14.63 0.05 3.39
N ILE A 58 15.11 1.29 3.49
CA ILE A 58 16.53 1.62 3.42
C ILE A 58 17.02 2.25 4.71
N THR A 59 18.29 1.97 5.02
CA THR A 59 19.03 2.69 6.06
C THR A 59 20.13 3.49 5.41
N GLY A 60 20.31 4.72 5.86
CA GLY A 60 21.41 5.57 5.44
C GLY A 60 22.63 5.43 6.35
N GLY A 61 23.82 5.76 5.81
CA GLY A 61 25.04 5.87 6.60
C GLY A 61 24.97 7.04 7.61
N HIS A 62 25.98 7.13 8.47
CA HIS A 62 26.09 8.21 9.45
C HIS A 62 25.99 9.59 8.80
N GLY A 63 25.15 10.46 9.37
CA GLY A 63 24.97 11.83 8.91
C GLY A 63 24.02 11.99 7.73
N THR A 64 23.37 10.94 7.25
CA THR A 64 22.33 11.05 6.23
C THR A 64 21.08 11.70 6.80
N LYS A 65 20.73 12.88 6.26
CA LYS A 65 19.52 13.59 6.66
C LYS A 65 18.33 13.07 5.84
N VAL A 66 17.20 12.83 6.52
CA VAL A 66 15.92 12.49 5.90
C VAL A 66 15.50 13.49 4.83
N SER A 67 15.70 14.79 5.11
CA SER A 67 15.39 15.87 4.17
C SER A 67 16.18 15.75 2.86
N LYS A 68 17.42 15.27 2.89
CA LYS A 68 18.21 15.04 1.68
C LYS A 68 17.58 13.98 0.78
N VAL A 69 17.11 12.87 1.36
CA VAL A 69 16.44 11.81 0.61
C VAL A 69 15.12 12.31 0.03
N ARG A 70 14.32 13.03 0.82
CA ARG A 70 13.06 13.62 0.33
C ARG A 70 13.28 14.60 -0.84
N ASN A 71 14.33 15.40 -0.78
CA ASN A 71 14.65 16.36 -1.86
C ASN A 71 15.14 15.66 -3.13
N LEU A 72 15.53 14.40 -3.06
CA LEU A 72 15.92 13.57 -4.20
C LEU A 72 14.76 12.78 -4.83
N SER A 73 13.54 13.05 -4.41
CA SER A 73 12.35 12.32 -4.88
C SER A 73 12.24 12.27 -6.40
N ASP A 74 12.37 13.40 -7.06
CA ASP A 74 12.29 13.49 -8.53
C ASP A 74 13.44 12.76 -9.21
N ASP A 75 14.64 12.87 -8.65
CA ASP A 75 15.84 12.21 -9.18
C ASP A 75 15.75 10.68 -9.03
N ILE A 76 15.24 10.21 -7.90
CA ILE A 76 14.99 8.78 -7.66
C ILE A 76 13.92 8.27 -8.62
N GLN A 77 12.83 9.01 -8.80
CA GLN A 77 11.76 8.65 -9.72
C GLN A 77 12.27 8.51 -11.14
N LEU A 78 13.12 9.44 -11.59
CA LEU A 78 13.74 9.39 -12.90
C LEU A 78 14.68 8.19 -13.05
N ALA A 79 15.53 7.95 -12.06
CA ALA A 79 16.50 6.84 -12.09
C ALA A 79 15.83 5.47 -12.13
N LEU A 80 14.69 5.31 -11.46
CA LEU A 80 13.91 4.07 -11.43
C LEU A 80 12.90 3.96 -12.56
N ALA A 81 12.77 4.99 -13.41
CA ALA A 81 11.72 5.10 -14.42
C ALA A 81 10.31 4.82 -13.86
N ALA A 82 10.09 5.21 -12.62
CA ALA A 82 8.83 5.00 -11.93
C ALA A 82 7.79 6.05 -12.32
N ARG A 83 6.51 5.66 -12.36
CA ARG A 83 5.42 6.60 -12.64
C ARG A 83 5.22 7.59 -11.51
N ASP A 84 5.44 7.14 -10.30
CA ASP A 84 5.32 7.90 -9.07
C ASP A 84 6.15 7.22 -7.99
N ILE A 85 6.56 7.96 -6.97
CA ILE A 85 7.16 7.40 -5.76
C ILE A 85 6.60 8.10 -4.54
N ARG A 86 6.59 7.39 -3.41
CA ARG A 86 6.28 7.95 -2.11
C ARG A 86 7.42 7.66 -1.15
N ILE A 87 7.83 8.66 -0.39
CA ILE A 87 8.88 8.54 0.61
C ILE A 87 8.27 8.72 2.00
N ASP A 88 8.30 7.64 2.80
CA ASP A 88 7.99 7.67 4.22
C ASP A 88 9.29 7.78 5.02
N ALA A 89 9.52 8.93 5.57
CA ALA A 89 10.77 9.19 6.26
C ALA A 89 10.55 9.97 7.57
N PRO A 90 10.81 9.32 8.71
CA PRO A 90 11.10 7.91 8.90
C PRO A 90 9.86 7.02 8.76
N ILE A 91 10.05 5.72 8.57
CA ILE A 91 8.96 4.74 8.72
C ILE A 91 8.48 4.80 10.17
N PRO A 92 7.17 4.89 10.44
CA PRO A 92 6.64 4.97 11.79
C PRO A 92 7.19 3.87 12.70
N GLY A 93 7.77 4.26 13.83
CA GLY A 93 8.38 3.35 14.81
C GLY A 93 9.76 2.79 14.44
N LYS A 94 10.35 3.23 13.32
CA LYS A 94 11.67 2.78 12.86
C LYS A 94 12.62 3.97 12.61
N ARG A 95 13.91 3.67 12.46
CA ARG A 95 14.94 4.63 12.05
C ARG A 95 15.31 4.52 10.57
N SER A 96 14.51 3.82 9.82
CA SER A 96 14.68 3.58 8.39
C SER A 96 13.75 4.44 7.55
N ILE A 97 14.04 4.52 6.27
CA ILE A 97 13.27 5.26 5.28
C ILE A 97 12.57 4.27 4.36
N GLY A 98 11.28 4.45 4.15
CA GLY A 98 10.50 3.68 3.19
C GLY A 98 10.38 4.42 1.87
N ILE A 99 10.69 3.74 0.77
CA ILE A 99 10.45 4.23 -0.59
C ILE A 99 9.49 3.29 -1.26
N GLU A 100 8.28 3.78 -1.56
CA GLU A 100 7.23 3.03 -2.22
C GLU A 100 7.27 3.31 -3.72
N ILE A 101 7.32 2.24 -4.50
CA ILE A 101 7.38 2.26 -5.97
C ILE A 101 6.19 1.45 -6.49
N PRO A 102 5.42 1.96 -7.47
CA PRO A 102 4.37 1.19 -8.10
C PRO A 102 4.88 -0.11 -8.70
N ASN A 103 4.14 -1.19 -8.50
CA ASN A 103 4.47 -2.48 -9.09
C ASN A 103 4.44 -2.40 -10.61
N ARG A 104 5.27 -3.18 -11.28
CA ARG A 104 5.24 -3.37 -12.74
C ARG A 104 3.88 -3.89 -13.20
N VAL A 105 3.32 -4.83 -12.45
CA VAL A 105 1.96 -5.35 -12.64
C VAL A 105 1.21 -5.25 -11.32
N SER A 106 0.15 -4.45 -11.28
CA SER A 106 -0.71 -4.32 -10.11
C SER A 106 -1.76 -5.43 -10.09
N ARG A 107 -1.98 -6.00 -8.91
CA ARG A 107 -3.05 -6.96 -8.65
C ARG A 107 -4.29 -6.23 -8.14
N PRO A 108 -5.49 -6.50 -8.67
CA PRO A 108 -6.70 -5.97 -8.08
C PRO A 108 -6.94 -6.57 -6.69
N VAL A 109 -7.29 -5.72 -5.74
CA VAL A 109 -7.75 -6.16 -4.42
C VAL A 109 -9.25 -6.40 -4.51
N ARG A 110 -9.67 -7.65 -4.30
CA ARG A 110 -11.09 -8.03 -4.33
C ARG A 110 -11.73 -7.78 -2.97
N LEU A 111 -12.97 -7.34 -2.98
CA LEU A 111 -13.73 -7.13 -1.74
C LEU A 111 -13.82 -8.42 -0.90
N SER A 112 -13.89 -9.57 -1.55
CA SER A 112 -13.90 -10.89 -0.92
C SER A 112 -12.68 -11.15 -0.01
N GLU A 113 -11.53 -10.57 -0.30
CA GLU A 113 -10.32 -10.74 0.53
C GLU A 113 -10.52 -10.16 1.93
N VAL A 114 -11.27 -9.07 2.02
CA VAL A 114 -11.55 -8.40 3.30
C VAL A 114 -12.76 -9.02 3.98
N THR A 115 -13.84 -9.24 3.24
CA THR A 115 -15.09 -9.80 3.80
C THR A 115 -14.96 -11.24 4.26
N ASN A 116 -14.06 -12.03 3.67
CA ASN A 116 -13.76 -13.40 4.10
C ASN A 116 -12.73 -13.47 5.22
N SER A 117 -12.13 -12.36 5.61
CA SER A 117 -11.14 -12.33 6.70
C SER A 117 -11.80 -12.57 8.07
N GLU A 118 -11.05 -13.21 8.96
CA GLU A 118 -11.49 -13.41 10.35
C GLU A 118 -11.81 -12.08 11.04
N ARG A 119 -11.03 -11.05 10.75
CA ARG A 119 -11.24 -9.71 11.30
C ARG A 119 -12.62 -9.16 10.96
N PHE A 120 -13.05 -9.30 9.72
CA PHE A 120 -14.37 -8.82 9.29
C PHE A 120 -15.49 -9.71 9.82
N GLN A 121 -15.34 -11.04 9.71
CA GLN A 121 -16.39 -12.00 10.10
C GLN A 121 -16.61 -12.06 11.61
N ASN A 122 -15.56 -11.86 12.41
CA ASN A 122 -15.63 -11.92 13.87
C ASN A 122 -15.91 -10.56 14.50
N SER A 123 -16.20 -9.52 13.71
CA SER A 123 -16.54 -8.21 14.26
C SER A 123 -17.91 -8.22 14.90
N ASP A 124 -18.00 -7.69 16.12
CA ASP A 124 -19.26 -7.49 16.84
C ASP A 124 -20.05 -6.27 16.31
N SER A 125 -19.46 -5.51 15.40
CA SER A 125 -20.10 -4.31 14.86
C SER A 125 -20.96 -4.66 13.64
N PRO A 126 -22.27 -4.33 13.66
CA PRO A 126 -23.10 -4.44 12.47
C PRO A 126 -22.74 -3.39 11.39
N LEU A 127 -21.89 -2.43 11.71
CA LEU A 127 -21.42 -1.36 10.83
C LEU A 127 -19.92 -1.46 10.54
N GLU A 128 -19.36 -2.66 10.58
CA GLU A 128 -17.99 -2.91 10.12
C GLU A 128 -17.94 -2.83 8.60
N ALA A 129 -17.18 -1.89 8.06
CA ALA A 129 -17.01 -1.72 6.62
C ALA A 129 -15.67 -2.30 6.16
N ALA A 130 -15.69 -3.06 5.08
CA ALA A 130 -14.49 -3.55 4.42
C ALA A 130 -13.86 -2.42 3.59
N LEU A 131 -12.58 -2.09 3.84
CA LEU A 131 -11.89 -1.02 3.14
C LEU A 131 -10.91 -1.52 2.08
N GLY A 132 -10.06 -2.46 2.41
CA GLY A 132 -9.02 -2.98 1.51
C GLY A 132 -7.96 -3.79 2.25
N LEU A 133 -6.78 -3.84 1.67
CA LEU A 133 -5.58 -4.45 2.26
C LEU A 133 -4.53 -3.37 2.55
N ASP A 134 -3.77 -3.55 3.62
CA ASP A 134 -2.58 -2.76 3.86
C ASP A 134 -1.40 -3.23 2.98
N LEU A 135 -0.26 -2.59 3.12
CA LEU A 135 0.96 -2.91 2.36
C LEU A 135 1.45 -4.35 2.59
N ASN A 136 1.20 -4.90 3.80
CA ASN A 136 1.57 -6.27 4.14
C ASN A 136 0.52 -7.32 3.72
N GLY A 137 -0.56 -6.88 3.08
CA GLY A 137 -1.67 -7.74 2.66
C GLY A 137 -2.67 -8.05 3.77
N ASN A 138 -2.64 -7.34 4.90
CA ASN A 138 -3.59 -7.52 5.98
C ASN A 138 -4.91 -6.80 5.67
N PRO A 139 -6.06 -7.39 5.99
CA PRO A 139 -7.35 -6.76 5.83
C PRO A 139 -7.49 -5.50 6.68
N VAL A 140 -7.99 -4.43 6.06
CA VAL A 140 -8.31 -3.16 6.73
C VAL A 140 -9.81 -2.97 6.74
N THR A 141 -10.36 -2.80 7.92
CA THR A 141 -11.77 -2.57 8.16
C THR A 141 -11.99 -1.32 9.01
N LEU A 142 -13.16 -0.74 8.90
CA LEU A 142 -13.57 0.44 9.68
C LEU A 142 -14.89 0.17 10.38
N ASP A 143 -14.92 0.37 11.68
CA ASP A 143 -16.18 0.40 12.44
C ASP A 143 -16.78 1.80 12.36
N LEU A 144 -17.82 1.97 11.55
CA LEU A 144 -18.47 3.27 11.32
C LEU A 144 -19.07 3.86 12.59
N ARG A 145 -19.37 3.06 13.61
CA ARG A 145 -19.85 3.57 14.92
C ARG A 145 -18.80 4.41 15.63
N LYS A 146 -17.51 4.14 15.37
CA LYS A 146 -16.38 4.84 15.99
C LYS A 146 -15.92 6.06 15.22
N MET A 147 -16.53 6.32 14.06
CA MET A 147 -16.16 7.43 13.20
C MET A 147 -17.22 8.54 13.29
N PRO A 148 -16.94 9.66 13.95
CA PRO A 148 -17.90 10.79 14.00
C PRO A 148 -18.08 11.45 12.63
N HIS A 149 -17.02 11.47 11.82
CA HIS A 149 -17.00 12.03 10.47
C HIS A 149 -16.05 11.26 9.58
N GLY A 150 -16.32 11.21 8.28
CA GLY A 150 -15.45 10.63 7.26
C GLY A 150 -15.39 11.55 6.04
N LEU A 151 -14.21 11.66 5.46
CA LEU A 151 -14.01 12.37 4.20
C LEU A 151 -13.36 11.39 3.20
N ILE A 152 -14.00 11.25 2.04
CA ILE A 152 -13.47 10.47 0.92
C ILE A 152 -13.15 11.43 -0.21
N ALA A 153 -11.87 11.52 -0.57
CA ALA A 153 -11.39 12.40 -1.62
C ALA A 153 -10.54 11.62 -2.62
N GLY A 154 -10.58 12.06 -3.86
CA GLY A 154 -9.81 11.45 -4.94
C GLY A 154 -10.10 12.11 -6.28
N ALA A 155 -9.14 11.99 -7.21
CA ALA A 155 -9.31 12.47 -8.57
C ALA A 155 -10.38 11.66 -9.34
N THR A 156 -10.84 12.17 -10.44
CA THR A 156 -11.75 11.45 -11.34
C THR A 156 -11.10 10.14 -11.79
N GLY A 157 -11.84 9.03 -11.69
CA GLY A 157 -11.32 7.71 -12.04
C GLY A 157 -10.52 7.00 -10.95
N SER A 158 -10.34 7.61 -9.76
CA SER A 158 -9.62 7.00 -8.62
C SER A 158 -10.39 5.91 -7.88
N GLY A 159 -11.66 5.69 -8.21
CA GLY A 159 -12.51 4.71 -7.53
C GLY A 159 -13.29 5.27 -6.33
N LYS A 160 -13.36 6.59 -6.15
CA LYS A 160 -14.06 7.25 -5.04
C LYS A 160 -15.53 6.81 -4.90
N SER A 161 -16.29 6.84 -5.97
CA SER A 161 -17.70 6.42 -5.97
C SER A 161 -17.86 4.93 -5.71
N VAL A 162 -16.96 4.11 -6.23
CA VAL A 162 -16.94 2.66 -5.98
C VAL A 162 -16.66 2.38 -4.51
N CYS A 163 -15.72 3.08 -3.89
CA CYS A 163 -15.43 2.98 -2.47
C CYS A 163 -16.65 3.32 -1.60
N ILE A 164 -17.35 4.41 -1.92
CA ILE A 164 -18.58 4.82 -1.21
C ILE A 164 -19.65 3.73 -1.32
N ASN A 165 -19.90 3.23 -2.52
CA ASN A 165 -20.87 2.16 -2.74
C ASN A 165 -20.49 0.88 -2.00
N SER A 166 -19.21 0.52 -1.97
CA SER A 166 -18.72 -0.65 -1.26
C SER A 166 -18.93 -0.55 0.26
N ILE A 167 -18.87 0.65 0.83
CA ILE A 167 -19.13 0.89 2.25
C ILE A 167 -20.64 0.79 2.56
N LEU A 168 -21.50 1.22 1.64
CA LEU A 168 -22.95 1.28 1.84
C LEU A 168 -23.64 -0.08 1.67
N VAL A 169 -23.08 -0.99 0.89
CA VAL A 169 -23.65 -2.31 0.60
C VAL A 169 -23.22 -3.34 1.64
#